data_779d18d4f9d5a9b2284dc22258ee9e8a
#
_entry.id   779d18d4f9d5a9b2284dc22258ee9e8a
#
_cell.length_a   1.000
_cell.length_b   1.000
_cell.length_c   1.000
_cell.angle_alpha   90.00
_cell.angle_beta   90.00
_cell.angle_gamma   90.00
#
_symmetry.space_group_name_H-M   'P 1'
#
loop_
_entity.id
_entity.type
_entity.pdbx_description
1 polymer ?
#
loop_
_entity_poly.entity_id
_entity_poly.type
_entity_poly.pdbx_seq_one_letter_code
_entity_poly.pdbx_strand_id
1 'polypeptide(L)'
;MTQPPVYLDHAATTPVRPEVLEAMLPYLTAQTFGNPSSAHRFGRAARAGLEQARREVARAVGAEPTQVVFTSGGTEADNLGIVGAAMAARERGGTLCAVVSAIEHKAILAAAHAVCRLGGREVVLPVDGAGRVDLDALDAALAERPAVVSIMWVNNEVGVVQPIGEIAGRCCQAGVAFHTDAVQALGKVPMDLTTLDCTLATVSGHKIGAPKGIGALVVRDRKAIAAIIHGGSQQYGLRPGTENVAGAVALGRAATLATAEREAEAVRLCALRDELAARLRAGVPDLVVNGEGSERAPHILSIAVPGADSEALLMHLDLAGVAASSGSACSTGAVEPSHVLVAMGLPRELALGAIRLSLGHDSSPDDVARVAEVMPAVVAKVRKLAGVLGRV
;
A
#
# COMPACT_ATOMS: atom_id res chain seq x y z
N MET A 1 -11.49 -18.35 30.12
CA MET A 1 -11.92 -17.79 28.82
C MET A 1 -10.65 -17.38 28.12
N THR A 2 -10.39 -17.90 26.92
CA THR A 2 -9.23 -17.49 26.11
C THR A 2 -9.41 -16.03 25.72
N GLN A 3 -8.43 -15.18 25.98
CA GLN A 3 -8.44 -13.79 25.53
C GLN A 3 -8.59 -13.74 24.00
N PRO A 4 -9.32 -12.75 23.45
CA PRO A 4 -9.43 -12.60 22.00
C PRO A 4 -8.04 -12.40 21.39
N PRO A 5 -7.79 -12.89 20.16
CA PRO A 5 -6.51 -12.72 19.49
C PRO A 5 -6.27 -11.25 19.17
N VAL A 6 -5.02 -10.81 19.28
CA VAL A 6 -4.55 -9.48 18.89
C VAL A 6 -4.21 -9.48 17.41
N TYR A 7 -4.80 -8.58 16.63
CA TYR A 7 -4.52 -8.45 15.20
C TYR A 7 -3.64 -7.22 14.91
N LEU A 8 -2.37 -7.46 14.59
CA LEU A 8 -1.39 -6.43 14.21
C LEU A 8 -0.86 -6.61 12.77
N ASP A 9 -1.76 -6.94 11.86
CA ASP A 9 -1.42 -7.06 10.42
C ASP A 9 -2.35 -6.22 9.52
N HIS A 10 -2.73 -5.02 10.00
CA HIS A 10 -3.62 -4.11 9.26
C HIS A 10 -3.00 -3.57 7.97
N ALA A 11 -1.67 -3.54 7.84
CA ALA A 11 -1.01 -3.19 6.58
C ALA A 11 -1.15 -4.28 5.51
N ALA A 12 -1.46 -5.53 5.87
CA ALA A 12 -1.80 -6.58 4.91
C ALA A 12 -3.27 -6.48 4.47
N THR A 13 -4.20 -6.34 5.41
CA THR A 13 -5.64 -6.12 5.15
C THR A 13 -6.34 -5.65 6.43
N THR A 14 -7.47 -4.98 6.28
CA THR A 14 -8.30 -4.57 7.42
C THR A 14 -9.66 -5.29 7.40
N PRO A 15 -10.34 -5.45 8.54
CA PRO A 15 -11.76 -5.83 8.57
C PRO A 15 -12.60 -4.83 7.77
N VAL A 16 -13.70 -5.29 7.20
CA VAL A 16 -14.69 -4.38 6.60
C VAL A 16 -15.42 -3.65 7.73
N ARG A 17 -15.45 -2.32 7.65
CA ARG A 17 -16.16 -1.51 8.65
C ARG A 17 -17.66 -1.71 8.56
N PRO A 18 -18.40 -1.74 9.70
CA PRO A 18 -19.86 -1.91 9.70
C PRO A 18 -20.59 -0.88 8.82
N GLU A 19 -20.18 0.39 8.87
CA GLU A 19 -20.77 1.48 8.08
C GLU A 19 -20.51 1.35 6.58
N VAL A 20 -19.43 0.69 6.22
CA VAL A 20 -19.09 0.37 4.82
C VAL A 20 -19.91 -0.81 4.33
N LEU A 21 -20.08 -1.85 5.17
CA LEU A 21 -20.94 -3.00 4.86
C LEU A 21 -22.39 -2.56 4.67
N GLU A 22 -22.90 -1.72 5.57
CA GLU A 22 -24.27 -1.17 5.46
C GLU A 22 -24.46 -0.37 4.16
N ALA A 23 -23.49 0.46 3.78
CA ALA A 23 -23.58 1.27 2.57
C ALA A 23 -23.57 0.43 1.27
N MET A 24 -22.80 -0.67 1.23
CA MET A 24 -22.70 -1.50 0.03
C MET A 24 -23.83 -2.55 -0.10
N LEU A 25 -24.46 -2.95 0.99
CA LEU A 25 -25.43 -4.04 1.05
C LEU A 25 -26.61 -3.85 0.07
N PRO A 26 -27.21 -2.65 -0.12
CA PRO A 26 -28.28 -2.45 -1.09
C PRO A 26 -27.90 -2.82 -2.53
N TYR A 27 -26.63 -2.72 -2.89
CA TYR A 27 -26.11 -3.01 -4.24
C TYR A 27 -25.78 -4.48 -4.46
N LEU A 28 -25.84 -5.31 -3.42
CA LEU A 28 -25.67 -6.78 -3.44
C LEU A 28 -27.02 -7.51 -3.40
N THR A 29 -28.12 -6.78 -3.22
CA THR A 29 -29.48 -7.34 -3.06
C THR A 29 -30.39 -6.90 -4.19
N ALA A 30 -31.64 -7.39 -4.19
CA ALA A 30 -32.67 -7.00 -5.15
C ALA A 30 -33.05 -5.50 -5.10
N GLN A 31 -32.49 -4.74 -4.16
CA GLN A 31 -32.80 -3.32 -4.00
C GLN A 31 -32.16 -2.45 -5.10
N THR A 32 -30.87 -2.68 -5.44
CA THR A 32 -30.14 -1.83 -6.43
C THR A 32 -29.13 -2.67 -7.24
N PHE A 33 -29.59 -3.76 -7.84
CA PHE A 33 -28.77 -4.74 -8.57
C PHE A 33 -28.47 -4.40 -10.03
N GLY A 34 -29.02 -3.28 -10.55
CA GLY A 34 -29.01 -2.98 -11.98
C GLY A 34 -27.62 -2.79 -12.58
N ASN A 35 -27.47 -3.10 -13.87
CA ASN A 35 -26.25 -2.75 -14.61
C ASN A 35 -26.22 -1.22 -14.83
N PRO A 36 -25.18 -0.51 -14.38
CA PRO A 36 -25.11 0.96 -14.50
C PRO A 36 -25.07 1.47 -15.95
N SER A 37 -24.76 0.62 -16.93
CA SER A 37 -24.83 0.95 -18.35
C SER A 37 -26.24 0.93 -18.94
N SER A 38 -27.22 0.35 -18.24
CA SER A 38 -28.61 0.23 -18.73
C SER A 38 -29.41 1.51 -18.54
N ALA A 39 -30.23 1.86 -19.55
CA ALA A 39 -31.03 3.09 -19.55
C ALA A 39 -32.29 3.03 -18.65
N HIS A 40 -32.74 1.84 -18.25
CA HIS A 40 -33.91 1.66 -17.40
C HIS A 40 -33.68 2.07 -15.95
N ARG A 41 -34.75 2.17 -15.14
CA ARG A 41 -34.69 2.67 -13.77
C ARG A 41 -33.65 1.97 -12.85
N PHE A 42 -33.51 0.66 -12.99
CA PHE A 42 -32.56 -0.13 -12.16
C PHE A 42 -31.10 0.23 -12.52
N GLY A 43 -30.79 0.38 -13.82
CA GLY A 43 -29.48 0.81 -14.27
C GLY A 43 -29.16 2.24 -13.83
N ARG A 44 -30.14 3.17 -13.93
CA ARG A 44 -29.94 4.55 -13.45
C ARG A 44 -29.68 4.62 -11.92
N ALA A 45 -30.37 3.80 -11.14
CA ALA A 45 -30.13 3.72 -9.68
C ALA A 45 -28.71 3.22 -9.36
N ALA A 46 -28.27 2.16 -10.03
CA ALA A 46 -26.91 1.65 -9.88
C ALA A 46 -25.86 2.69 -10.33
N ARG A 47 -26.09 3.36 -11.46
CA ARG A 47 -25.23 4.46 -11.95
C ARG A 47 -25.14 5.61 -10.94
N ALA A 48 -26.25 6.00 -10.34
CA ALA A 48 -26.25 7.06 -9.33
C ALA A 48 -25.35 6.71 -8.13
N GLY A 49 -25.38 5.46 -7.66
CA GLY A 49 -24.48 4.96 -6.61
C GLY A 49 -23.02 4.95 -7.04
N LEU A 50 -22.72 4.48 -8.26
CA LEU A 50 -21.36 4.48 -8.80
C LEU A 50 -20.78 5.91 -8.89
N GLU A 51 -21.56 6.87 -9.40
CA GLU A 51 -21.11 8.25 -9.53
C GLU A 51 -21.01 8.97 -8.17
N GLN A 52 -21.86 8.61 -7.20
CA GLN A 52 -21.70 9.12 -5.84
C GLN A 52 -20.40 8.59 -5.20
N ALA A 53 -20.13 7.30 -5.33
CA ALA A 53 -18.88 6.68 -4.85
C ALA A 53 -17.65 7.34 -5.49
N ARG A 54 -17.73 7.65 -6.79
CA ARG A 54 -16.67 8.35 -7.52
C ARG A 54 -16.39 9.74 -6.94
N ARG A 55 -17.43 10.52 -6.61
CA ARG A 55 -17.29 11.82 -5.94
C ARG A 55 -16.68 11.68 -4.54
N GLU A 56 -17.03 10.64 -3.80
CA GLU A 56 -16.50 10.40 -2.45
C GLU A 56 -14.99 10.06 -2.49
N VAL A 57 -14.59 9.15 -3.37
CA VAL A 57 -13.17 8.84 -3.57
C VAL A 57 -12.40 10.08 -4.03
N ALA A 58 -12.91 10.79 -5.03
CA ALA A 58 -12.26 12.00 -5.55
C ALA A 58 -12.03 13.03 -4.43
N ARG A 59 -13.06 13.31 -3.62
CA ARG A 59 -12.96 14.24 -2.48
C ARG A 59 -11.93 13.78 -1.47
N ALA A 60 -11.87 12.47 -1.15
CA ALA A 60 -10.98 11.93 -0.15
C ALA A 60 -9.48 12.05 -0.55
N VAL A 61 -9.18 12.09 -1.85
CA VAL A 61 -7.81 12.17 -2.35
C VAL A 61 -7.44 13.56 -2.92
N GLY A 62 -8.37 14.52 -2.94
CA GLY A 62 -8.16 15.82 -3.57
C GLY A 62 -8.08 15.71 -5.10
N ALA A 63 -9.07 15.11 -5.75
CA ALA A 63 -9.15 14.95 -7.20
C ALA A 63 -10.52 15.30 -7.73
N GLU A 64 -10.65 15.45 -9.06
CA GLU A 64 -11.93 15.58 -9.72
C GLU A 64 -12.59 14.20 -9.93
N PRO A 65 -13.92 14.07 -9.83
CA PRO A 65 -14.60 12.79 -10.02
C PRO A 65 -14.26 12.13 -11.36
N THR A 66 -14.09 12.92 -12.41
CA THR A 66 -13.73 12.42 -13.75
C THR A 66 -12.31 11.84 -13.85
N GLN A 67 -11.49 12.02 -12.84
CA GLN A 67 -10.13 11.48 -12.76
C GLN A 67 -10.07 10.11 -12.08
N VAL A 68 -11.13 9.67 -11.41
CA VAL A 68 -11.17 8.38 -10.69
C VAL A 68 -11.56 7.24 -11.64
N VAL A 69 -10.73 6.23 -11.75
CA VAL A 69 -10.95 4.99 -12.51
C VAL A 69 -11.00 3.82 -11.52
N PHE A 70 -12.15 3.19 -11.37
CA PHE A 70 -12.29 2.03 -10.49
C PHE A 70 -11.59 0.80 -11.07
N THR A 71 -10.88 0.07 -10.20
CA THR A 71 -10.14 -1.16 -10.49
C THR A 71 -10.51 -2.26 -9.48
N SER A 72 -10.01 -3.46 -9.68
CA SER A 72 -10.24 -4.57 -8.72
C SER A 72 -9.36 -4.47 -7.46
N GLY A 73 -8.43 -3.52 -7.39
CA GLY A 73 -7.52 -3.33 -6.25
C GLY A 73 -6.27 -2.57 -6.64
N GLY A 74 -5.35 -2.39 -5.70
CA GLY A 74 -4.09 -1.67 -5.90
C GLY A 74 -3.25 -2.28 -7.03
N THR A 75 -3.07 -3.59 -7.05
CA THR A 75 -2.26 -4.27 -8.07
C THR A 75 -2.74 -4.00 -9.50
N GLU A 76 -4.06 -4.00 -9.76
CA GLU A 76 -4.58 -3.64 -11.09
C GLU A 76 -4.35 -2.16 -11.39
N ALA A 77 -4.55 -1.28 -10.41
CA ALA A 77 -4.33 0.15 -10.56
C ALA A 77 -2.85 0.48 -10.83
N ASP A 78 -1.91 -0.16 -10.13
CA ASP A 78 -0.47 -0.01 -10.34
C ASP A 78 -0.05 -0.47 -11.75
N ASN A 79 -0.54 -1.63 -12.19
CA ASN A 79 -0.27 -2.11 -13.54
C ASN A 79 -0.83 -1.16 -14.61
N LEU A 80 -2.06 -0.68 -14.44
CA LEU A 80 -2.66 0.30 -15.35
C LEU A 80 -1.84 1.61 -15.35
N GLY A 81 -1.40 2.07 -14.19
CA GLY A 81 -0.57 3.27 -14.05
C GLY A 81 0.77 3.15 -14.75
N ILE A 82 1.51 2.07 -14.53
CA ILE A 82 2.88 1.91 -15.03
C ILE A 82 2.90 1.40 -16.46
N VAL A 83 2.27 0.25 -16.72
CA VAL A 83 2.27 -0.36 -18.06
C VAL A 83 1.47 0.52 -19.03
N GLY A 84 0.31 1.06 -18.58
CA GLY A 84 -0.49 1.97 -19.38
C GLY A 84 0.25 3.26 -19.72
N ALA A 85 1.02 3.84 -18.79
CA ALA A 85 1.85 5.02 -19.07
C ALA A 85 2.96 4.71 -20.07
N ALA A 86 3.65 3.58 -19.91
CA ALA A 86 4.67 3.13 -20.85
C ALA A 86 4.11 2.92 -22.27
N MET A 87 2.94 2.28 -22.40
CA MET A 87 2.27 2.09 -23.69
C MET A 87 1.86 3.43 -24.32
N ALA A 88 1.26 4.34 -23.56
CA ALA A 88 0.89 5.65 -24.05
C ALA A 88 2.11 6.50 -24.48
N ALA A 89 3.23 6.39 -23.77
CA ALA A 89 4.48 7.03 -24.17
C ALA A 89 4.99 6.47 -25.50
N ARG A 90 4.97 5.15 -25.66
CA ARG A 90 5.37 4.47 -26.91
C ARG A 90 4.51 4.93 -28.11
N GLU A 91 3.19 5.02 -27.95
CA GLU A 91 2.27 5.48 -28.99
C GLU A 91 2.59 6.92 -29.46
N ARG A 92 3.15 7.75 -28.57
CA ARG A 92 3.60 9.09 -28.88
C ARG A 92 5.05 9.18 -29.37
N GLY A 93 5.72 8.04 -29.59
CA GLY A 93 7.12 8.00 -30.00
C GLY A 93 8.12 8.29 -28.88
N GLY A 94 7.67 8.23 -27.61
CA GLY A 94 8.50 8.45 -26.44
C GLY A 94 9.26 7.21 -25.97
N THR A 95 10.05 7.38 -24.91
CA THR A 95 10.89 6.31 -24.34
C THR A 95 10.04 5.28 -23.59
N LEU A 96 10.22 4.01 -23.86
CA LEU A 96 9.58 2.90 -23.15
C LEU A 96 10.44 2.55 -21.90
N CYS A 97 10.34 3.37 -20.86
CA CYS A 97 11.12 3.23 -19.64
C CYS A 97 10.25 3.52 -18.40
N ALA A 98 10.30 2.64 -17.42
CA ALA A 98 9.71 2.87 -16.10
C ALA A 98 10.82 3.03 -15.06
N VAL A 99 10.72 4.08 -14.23
CA VAL A 99 11.61 4.34 -13.10
C VAL A 99 10.85 4.07 -11.82
N VAL A 100 11.39 3.24 -10.93
CA VAL A 100 10.75 2.82 -9.66
C VAL A 100 11.76 2.85 -8.53
N SER A 101 11.32 2.94 -7.27
CA SER A 101 12.25 2.77 -6.15
C SER A 101 12.52 1.30 -5.84
N ALA A 102 13.66 1.03 -5.20
CA ALA A 102 14.03 -0.32 -4.77
C ALA A 102 13.13 -0.90 -3.67
N ILE A 103 12.32 -0.07 -3.03
CA ILE A 103 11.45 -0.45 -1.91
C ILE A 103 9.95 -0.49 -2.28
N GLU A 104 9.63 -0.49 -3.57
CA GLU A 104 8.25 -0.56 -4.05
C GLU A 104 7.55 -1.86 -3.67
N HIS A 105 6.22 -1.81 -3.64
CA HIS A 105 5.41 -3.02 -3.57
C HIS A 105 5.71 -3.93 -4.79
N LYS A 106 5.64 -5.26 -4.60
CA LYS A 106 5.90 -6.25 -5.66
C LYS A 106 5.08 -6.02 -6.93
N ALA A 107 3.87 -5.44 -6.83
CA ALA A 107 3.04 -5.10 -7.99
C ALA A 107 3.72 -4.05 -8.89
N ILE A 108 4.35 -3.04 -8.29
CA ILE A 108 5.09 -1.98 -8.99
C ILE A 108 6.34 -2.53 -9.67
N LEU A 109 7.17 -3.30 -8.91
CA LEU A 109 8.39 -3.91 -9.44
C LEU A 109 8.06 -4.85 -10.60
N ALA A 110 7.03 -5.68 -10.46
CA ALA A 110 6.59 -6.58 -11.52
C ALA A 110 6.01 -5.83 -12.73
N ALA A 111 5.30 -4.71 -12.53
CA ALA A 111 4.79 -3.88 -13.62
C ALA A 111 5.93 -3.18 -14.38
N ALA A 112 6.95 -2.67 -13.67
CA ALA A 112 8.14 -2.11 -14.28
C ALA A 112 8.90 -3.17 -15.09
N HIS A 113 9.07 -4.36 -14.54
CA HIS A 113 9.66 -5.49 -15.25
C HIS A 113 8.83 -5.92 -16.48
N ALA A 114 7.50 -5.80 -16.43
CA ALA A 114 6.65 -6.06 -17.60
C ALA A 114 6.93 -5.07 -18.75
N VAL A 115 7.34 -3.83 -18.46
CA VAL A 115 7.77 -2.86 -19.48
C VAL A 115 9.01 -3.36 -20.23
N CYS A 116 9.96 -4.05 -19.54
CA CYS A 116 11.11 -4.68 -20.20
C CYS A 116 10.67 -5.76 -21.19
N ARG A 117 9.69 -6.59 -20.81
CA ARG A 117 9.14 -7.63 -21.72
C ARG A 117 8.43 -7.05 -22.96
N LEU A 118 8.01 -5.79 -22.90
CA LEU A 118 7.45 -5.05 -24.04
C LEU A 118 8.52 -4.40 -24.92
N GLY A 119 9.81 -4.66 -24.66
CA GLY A 119 10.95 -4.09 -25.38
C GLY A 119 11.45 -2.76 -24.84
N GLY A 120 11.02 -2.39 -23.64
CA GLY A 120 11.48 -1.23 -22.89
C GLY A 120 12.57 -1.56 -21.87
N ARG A 121 12.71 -0.69 -20.86
CA ARG A 121 13.65 -0.87 -19.74
C ARG A 121 13.04 -0.39 -18.43
N GLU A 122 13.61 -0.88 -17.34
CA GLU A 122 13.35 -0.39 -15.99
C GLU A 122 14.61 0.25 -15.40
N VAL A 123 14.41 1.24 -14.55
CA VAL A 123 15.47 1.84 -13.72
C VAL A 123 15.00 1.77 -12.29
N VAL A 124 15.81 1.14 -11.44
CA VAL A 124 15.51 1.00 -10.01
C VAL A 124 16.36 2.00 -9.24
N LEU A 125 15.71 2.97 -8.59
CA LEU A 125 16.36 3.98 -7.77
C LEU A 125 16.76 3.40 -6.42
N PRO A 126 17.98 3.64 -5.94
CA PRO A 126 18.39 3.25 -4.60
C PRO A 126 17.66 4.05 -3.52
N VAL A 127 17.75 3.57 -2.29
CA VAL A 127 17.28 4.26 -1.09
C VAL A 127 18.42 4.33 -0.07
N ASP A 128 18.33 5.30 0.86
CA ASP A 128 19.25 5.37 1.99
C ASP A 128 18.91 4.35 3.10
N GLY A 129 19.75 4.25 4.12
CA GLY A 129 19.55 3.34 5.26
C GLY A 129 18.29 3.64 6.08
N ALA A 130 17.71 4.82 5.92
CA ALA A 130 16.44 5.22 6.53
C ALA A 130 15.22 4.95 5.62
N GLY A 131 15.43 4.40 4.41
CA GLY A 131 14.40 4.02 3.45
C GLY A 131 13.90 5.17 2.57
N ARG A 132 14.63 6.29 2.46
CA ARG A 132 14.27 7.41 1.57
C ARG A 132 14.91 7.23 0.20
N VAL A 133 14.15 7.52 -0.85
CA VAL A 133 14.65 7.46 -2.24
C VAL A 133 15.79 8.47 -2.46
N ASP A 134 16.79 8.05 -3.23
CA ASP A 134 17.90 8.91 -3.66
C ASP A 134 17.40 9.88 -4.75
N LEU A 135 17.36 11.17 -4.41
CA LEU A 135 16.88 12.23 -5.30
C LEU A 135 17.89 12.62 -6.38
N ASP A 136 19.19 12.39 -6.17
CA ASP A 136 20.20 12.61 -7.19
C ASP A 136 20.11 11.52 -8.27
N ALA A 137 19.89 10.28 -7.85
CA ALA A 137 19.61 9.18 -8.78
C ALA A 137 18.28 9.40 -9.55
N LEU A 138 17.27 10.00 -8.92
CA LEU A 138 16.04 10.41 -9.59
C LEU A 138 16.32 11.46 -10.67
N ASP A 139 17.08 12.50 -10.38
CA ASP A 139 17.41 13.55 -11.34
C ASP A 139 18.18 12.98 -12.55
N ALA A 140 19.14 12.09 -12.30
CA ALA A 140 19.85 11.38 -13.36
C ALA A 140 18.91 10.56 -14.27
N ALA A 141 17.92 9.86 -13.65
CA ALA A 141 16.94 9.08 -14.40
C ALA A 141 15.97 9.98 -15.20
N LEU A 142 15.57 11.13 -14.65
CA LEU A 142 14.68 12.10 -15.32
C LEU A 142 15.34 12.72 -16.57
N ALA A 143 16.68 12.88 -16.60
CA ALA A 143 17.41 13.39 -17.77
C ALA A 143 17.19 12.50 -19.01
N GLU A 144 16.89 11.22 -18.84
CA GLU A 144 16.63 10.28 -19.92
C GLU A 144 15.16 10.26 -20.39
N ARG A 145 14.32 11.13 -19.81
CA ARG A 145 12.88 11.29 -20.12
C ARG A 145 12.13 9.94 -20.11
N PRO A 146 12.05 9.24 -18.98
CA PRO A 146 11.30 8.00 -18.87
C PRO A 146 9.80 8.22 -19.14
N ALA A 147 9.07 7.15 -19.46
CA ALA A 147 7.62 7.19 -19.65
C ALA A 147 6.89 7.53 -18.34
N VAL A 148 7.39 6.97 -17.23
CA VAL A 148 6.79 7.14 -15.91
C VAL A 148 7.85 6.95 -14.82
N VAL A 149 7.75 7.76 -13.77
CA VAL A 149 8.38 7.54 -12.47
C VAL A 149 7.29 7.08 -11.51
N SER A 150 7.52 6.00 -10.76
CA SER A 150 6.61 5.49 -9.76
C SER A 150 7.32 5.32 -8.42
N ILE A 151 6.92 6.11 -7.43
CA ILE A 151 7.46 6.06 -6.06
C ILE A 151 6.28 5.98 -5.10
N MET A 152 6.25 4.93 -4.27
CA MET A 152 5.21 4.75 -3.27
C MET A 152 5.22 5.88 -2.24
N TRP A 153 4.05 6.30 -1.77
CA TRP A 153 3.93 7.36 -0.79
C TRP A 153 4.39 6.93 0.60
N VAL A 154 3.92 5.76 1.02
CA VAL A 154 4.26 5.15 2.32
C VAL A 154 4.67 3.71 2.10
N ASN A 155 5.86 3.33 2.55
CA ASN A 155 6.31 1.96 2.43
C ASN A 155 5.49 1.02 3.34
N ASN A 156 5.00 -0.05 2.77
CA ASN A 156 4.10 -1.01 3.45
C ASN A 156 4.80 -1.93 4.46
N GLU A 157 6.12 -1.96 4.50
CA GLU A 157 6.90 -2.81 5.42
C GLU A 157 7.49 -2.01 6.58
N VAL A 158 8.16 -0.89 6.29
CA VAL A 158 8.85 -0.07 7.30
C VAL A 158 8.09 1.20 7.68
N GLY A 159 7.04 1.54 6.92
CA GLY A 159 6.21 2.70 7.21
C GLY A 159 6.82 4.05 6.81
N VAL A 160 7.99 4.08 6.18
CA VAL A 160 8.66 5.34 5.79
C VAL A 160 7.81 6.10 4.78
N VAL A 161 7.65 7.40 5.02
CA VAL A 161 6.95 8.34 4.14
C VAL A 161 7.96 8.96 3.18
N GLN A 162 7.68 8.88 1.88
CA GLN A 162 8.55 9.48 0.85
C GLN A 162 8.23 10.97 0.64
N PRO A 163 9.20 11.79 0.23
CA PRO A 163 9.02 13.22 -0.03
C PRO A 163 8.28 13.47 -1.36
N ILE A 164 7.01 13.00 -1.42
CA ILE A 164 6.21 12.94 -2.66
C ILE A 164 6.05 14.31 -3.33
N GLY A 165 5.92 15.39 -2.55
CA GLY A 165 5.83 16.74 -3.10
C GLY A 165 7.06 17.17 -3.89
N GLU A 166 8.25 16.87 -3.36
CA GLU A 166 9.51 17.17 -4.03
C GLU A 166 9.71 16.30 -5.28
N ILE A 167 9.41 15.00 -5.18
CA ILE A 167 9.50 14.05 -6.31
C ILE A 167 8.55 14.46 -7.42
N ALA A 168 7.30 14.78 -7.11
CA ALA A 168 6.30 15.22 -8.07
C ALA A 168 6.73 16.50 -8.79
N GLY A 169 7.29 17.48 -8.03
CA GLY A 169 7.81 18.73 -8.61
C GLY A 169 8.95 18.49 -9.58
N ARG A 170 9.91 17.61 -9.25
CA ARG A 170 11.03 17.25 -10.16
C ARG A 170 10.51 16.57 -11.44
N CYS A 171 9.59 15.63 -11.32
CA CYS A 171 8.95 14.96 -12.47
C CYS A 171 8.19 15.95 -13.36
N CYS A 172 7.42 16.86 -12.76
CA CYS A 172 6.70 17.92 -13.48
C CYS A 172 7.64 18.84 -14.27
N GLN A 173 8.72 19.32 -13.65
CA GLN A 173 9.75 20.14 -14.31
C GLN A 173 10.41 19.40 -15.48
N ALA A 174 10.61 18.10 -15.37
CA ALA A 174 11.16 17.26 -16.45
C ALA A 174 10.12 16.89 -17.53
N GLY A 175 8.83 17.19 -17.32
CA GLY A 175 7.74 16.80 -18.21
C GLY A 175 7.49 15.29 -18.24
N VAL A 176 7.78 14.58 -17.14
CA VAL A 176 7.65 13.13 -16.96
C VAL A 176 6.42 12.81 -16.12
N ALA A 177 5.64 11.80 -16.51
CA ALA A 177 4.49 11.35 -15.73
C ALA A 177 4.95 10.80 -14.38
N PHE A 178 4.33 11.26 -13.30
CA PHE A 178 4.57 10.76 -11.96
C PHE A 178 3.38 9.94 -11.45
N HIS A 179 3.65 8.70 -11.04
CA HIS A 179 2.74 7.79 -10.36
C HIS A 179 3.15 7.61 -8.91
N THR A 180 2.19 7.54 -8.00
CA THR A 180 2.44 7.13 -6.61
C THR A 180 1.49 6.01 -6.19
N ASP A 181 2.04 4.93 -5.61
CA ASP A 181 1.24 3.98 -4.84
C ASP A 181 0.90 4.60 -3.48
N ALA A 182 -0.34 5.09 -3.35
CA ALA A 182 -0.87 5.70 -2.14
C ALA A 182 -1.71 4.72 -1.28
N VAL A 183 -1.59 3.43 -1.51
CA VAL A 183 -2.37 2.37 -0.84
C VAL A 183 -2.18 2.40 0.68
N GLN A 184 -1.00 2.71 1.17
CA GLN A 184 -0.72 2.86 2.59
C GLN A 184 -0.82 4.31 3.08
N ALA A 185 -1.08 5.29 2.18
CA ALA A 185 -1.17 6.70 2.51
C ALA A 185 -2.60 7.15 2.82
N LEU A 186 -3.59 6.73 2.02
CA LEU A 186 -4.98 7.16 2.15
C LEU A 186 -5.54 6.87 3.54
N GLY A 187 -6.00 7.93 4.21
CA GLY A 187 -6.56 7.86 5.56
C GLY A 187 -5.53 7.61 6.67
N LYS A 188 -4.22 7.69 6.37
CA LYS A 188 -3.12 7.48 7.34
C LYS A 188 -2.21 8.69 7.45
N VAL A 189 -1.83 9.28 6.32
CA VAL A 189 -1.03 10.51 6.26
C VAL A 189 -1.81 11.60 5.51
N PRO A 190 -1.44 12.88 5.64
CA PRO A 190 -2.03 13.94 4.83
C PRO A 190 -1.87 13.64 3.34
N MET A 191 -2.98 13.64 2.60
CA MET A 191 -3.01 13.39 1.17
C MET A 191 -3.95 14.37 0.49
N ASP A 192 -3.41 15.20 -0.41
CA ASP A 192 -4.18 16.13 -1.23
C ASP A 192 -3.53 16.26 -2.61
N LEU A 193 -4.11 15.59 -3.60
CA LEU A 193 -3.60 15.62 -4.97
C LEU A 193 -3.85 16.96 -5.68
N THR A 194 -4.67 17.87 -5.12
CA THR A 194 -4.83 19.22 -5.72
C THR A 194 -3.56 20.04 -5.62
N THR A 195 -2.77 19.81 -4.57
CA THR A 195 -1.52 20.54 -4.29
C THR A 195 -0.27 19.87 -4.85
N LEU A 196 -0.42 18.68 -5.46
CA LEU A 196 0.70 17.89 -5.97
C LEU A 196 0.67 17.80 -7.50
N ASP A 197 1.83 17.89 -8.13
CA ASP A 197 1.99 17.63 -9.57
C ASP A 197 2.04 16.13 -9.88
N CYS A 198 1.14 15.37 -9.25
CA CYS A 198 1.02 13.93 -9.44
C CYS A 198 0.11 13.63 -10.63
N THR A 199 0.58 12.82 -11.58
CA THR A 199 -0.18 12.44 -12.78
C THR A 199 -1.13 11.28 -12.48
N LEU A 200 -0.67 10.31 -11.66
CA LEU A 200 -1.35 9.05 -11.37
C LEU A 200 -1.19 8.68 -9.90
N ALA A 201 -2.26 8.24 -9.25
CA ALA A 201 -2.19 7.75 -7.86
C ALA A 201 -3.08 6.52 -7.65
N THR A 202 -2.50 5.47 -7.06
CA THR A 202 -3.20 4.21 -6.75
C THR A 202 -3.74 4.22 -5.33
N VAL A 203 -4.99 3.75 -5.14
CA VAL A 203 -5.60 3.48 -3.84
C VAL A 203 -6.28 2.11 -3.81
N SER A 204 -6.37 1.50 -2.62
CA SER A 204 -6.98 0.18 -2.43
C SER A 204 -7.91 0.14 -1.24
N GLY A 205 -9.11 -0.41 -1.44
CA GLY A 205 -10.17 -0.37 -0.43
C GLY A 205 -9.88 -1.17 0.83
N HIS A 206 -9.31 -2.36 0.71
CA HIS A 206 -9.10 -3.26 1.85
C HIS A 206 -8.03 -2.79 2.86
N LYS A 207 -7.36 -1.69 2.61
CA LYS A 207 -6.43 -1.04 3.54
C LYS A 207 -7.09 0.02 4.42
N ILE A 208 -8.34 0.39 4.08
CA ILE A 208 -9.10 1.46 4.76
C ILE A 208 -10.49 1.01 5.20
N GLY A 209 -10.71 -0.31 5.37
CA GLY A 209 -11.98 -0.85 5.87
C GLY A 209 -13.04 -1.12 4.80
N ALA A 210 -12.69 -1.13 3.51
CA ALA A 210 -13.55 -1.67 2.45
C ALA A 210 -13.23 -3.15 2.15
N PRO A 211 -14.08 -3.88 1.41
CA PRO A 211 -13.78 -5.24 1.03
C PRO A 211 -12.60 -5.34 0.06
N LYS A 212 -12.00 -6.54 0.02
CA LYS A 212 -11.07 -6.92 -1.06
C LYS A 212 -11.81 -6.91 -2.41
N GLY A 213 -11.09 -6.71 -3.51
CA GLY A 213 -11.70 -6.73 -4.86
C GLY A 213 -12.18 -5.35 -5.34
N ILE A 214 -11.72 -4.26 -4.71
CA ILE A 214 -11.97 -2.89 -5.14
C ILE A 214 -10.77 -1.98 -4.83
N GLY A 215 -10.43 -1.14 -5.80
CA GLY A 215 -9.46 -0.06 -5.72
C GLY A 215 -9.77 1.02 -6.74
N ALA A 216 -8.89 1.98 -6.87
CA ALA A 216 -8.98 3.00 -7.91
C ALA A 216 -7.59 3.51 -8.32
N LEU A 217 -7.48 3.89 -9.59
CA LEU A 217 -6.42 4.74 -10.10
C LEU A 217 -6.99 6.15 -10.31
N VAL A 218 -6.36 7.13 -9.71
CA VAL A 218 -6.60 8.54 -10.05
C VAL A 218 -5.75 8.88 -11.26
N VAL A 219 -6.37 9.43 -12.30
CA VAL A 219 -5.73 9.75 -13.59
C VAL A 219 -5.97 11.23 -13.89
N ARG A 220 -5.00 12.08 -13.63
CA ARG A 220 -5.13 13.52 -13.83
C ARG A 220 -5.16 13.89 -15.32
N ASP A 221 -4.33 13.22 -16.12
CA ASP A 221 -4.32 13.34 -17.57
C ASP A 221 -4.51 11.97 -18.22
N ARG A 222 -5.68 11.76 -18.85
CA ARG A 222 -5.98 10.50 -19.54
C ARG A 222 -5.08 10.21 -20.74
N LYS A 223 -4.43 11.24 -21.31
CA LYS A 223 -3.45 11.05 -22.37
C LYS A 223 -2.14 10.45 -21.85
N ALA A 224 -1.94 10.46 -20.52
CA ALA A 224 -0.76 9.88 -19.91
C ALA A 224 -0.76 8.35 -19.87
N ILE A 225 -1.93 7.70 -20.04
CA ILE A 225 -2.04 6.24 -19.97
C ILE A 225 -2.86 5.67 -21.13
N ALA A 226 -2.55 4.44 -21.52
CA ALA A 226 -3.34 3.59 -22.43
C ALA A 226 -4.01 2.46 -21.64
N ALA A 227 -5.13 1.93 -22.15
CA ALA A 227 -5.78 0.76 -21.56
C ALA A 227 -4.90 -0.49 -21.71
N ILE A 228 -4.79 -1.28 -20.64
CA ILE A 228 -4.07 -2.57 -20.64
C ILE A 228 -5.04 -3.76 -20.67
N ILE A 229 -6.32 -3.52 -20.48
CA ILE A 229 -7.42 -4.47 -20.62
C ILE A 229 -8.36 -3.91 -21.67
N HIS A 230 -8.83 -4.75 -22.60
CA HIS A 230 -9.62 -4.31 -23.74
C HIS A 230 -11.06 -4.82 -23.67
N GLY A 231 -12.04 -3.99 -24.09
CA GLY A 231 -13.46 -4.32 -24.03
C GLY A 231 -14.36 -3.11 -24.31
N GLY A 232 -15.41 -2.92 -23.50
CA GLY A 232 -16.33 -1.79 -23.60
C GLY A 232 -15.72 -0.45 -23.14
N SER A 233 -16.55 0.58 -23.12
CA SER A 233 -16.13 1.96 -22.80
C SER A 233 -16.21 2.32 -21.31
N GLN A 234 -16.43 1.34 -20.43
CA GLN A 234 -16.52 1.59 -19.00
C GLN A 234 -15.23 2.24 -18.47
N GLN A 235 -15.36 2.97 -17.37
CA GLN A 235 -14.24 3.71 -16.77
C GLN A 235 -13.45 4.53 -17.80
N TYR A 236 -14.17 5.23 -18.65
CA TYR A 236 -13.62 6.09 -19.72
C TYR A 236 -12.78 5.31 -20.78
N GLY A 237 -13.07 4.03 -20.98
CA GLY A 237 -12.31 3.16 -21.89
C GLY A 237 -10.98 2.64 -21.34
N LEU A 238 -10.60 3.05 -20.13
CA LEU A 238 -9.34 2.64 -19.50
C LEU A 238 -9.45 1.30 -18.76
N ARG A 239 -10.64 0.99 -18.23
CA ARG A 239 -10.90 -0.25 -17.51
C ARG A 239 -12.29 -0.78 -17.87
N PRO A 240 -12.41 -1.58 -18.92
CA PRO A 240 -13.70 -2.13 -19.39
C PRO A 240 -14.23 -3.22 -18.44
N GLY A 241 -15.47 -3.63 -18.69
CA GLY A 241 -16.20 -4.63 -17.92
C GLY A 241 -17.24 -4.00 -17.01
N THR A 242 -18.33 -4.73 -16.74
CA THR A 242 -19.41 -4.28 -15.87
C THR A 242 -18.85 -3.87 -14.50
N GLU A 243 -19.21 -2.67 -14.05
CA GLU A 243 -18.67 -2.08 -12.85
C GLU A 243 -19.14 -2.82 -11.58
N ASN A 244 -18.23 -3.02 -10.65
CA ASN A 244 -18.52 -3.49 -9.30
C ASN A 244 -19.10 -2.34 -8.46
N VAL A 245 -20.40 -2.06 -8.63
CA VAL A 245 -21.06 -0.93 -7.98
C VAL A 245 -21.01 -1.03 -6.46
N ALA A 246 -21.27 -2.21 -5.92
CA ALA A 246 -21.21 -2.44 -4.47
C ALA A 246 -19.80 -2.17 -3.90
N GLY A 247 -18.77 -2.65 -4.60
CA GLY A 247 -17.38 -2.38 -4.23
C GLY A 247 -17.00 -0.91 -4.34
N ALA A 248 -17.45 -0.23 -5.41
CA ALA A 248 -17.20 1.21 -5.58
C ALA A 248 -17.85 2.03 -4.45
N VAL A 249 -19.10 1.73 -4.08
CA VAL A 249 -19.79 2.36 -2.95
C VAL A 249 -19.05 2.09 -1.64
N ALA A 250 -18.59 0.86 -1.43
CA ALA A 250 -17.79 0.50 -0.26
C ALA A 250 -16.47 1.31 -0.21
N LEU A 251 -15.77 1.46 -1.33
CA LEU A 251 -14.54 2.26 -1.40
C LEU A 251 -14.81 3.75 -1.11
N GLY A 252 -15.86 4.33 -1.70
CA GLY A 252 -16.27 5.73 -1.46
C GLY A 252 -16.56 5.98 0.01
N ARG A 253 -17.37 5.11 0.63
CA ARG A 253 -17.71 5.21 2.06
C ARG A 253 -16.48 5.05 2.95
N ALA A 254 -15.64 4.05 2.69
CA ALA A 254 -14.42 3.82 3.44
C ALA A 254 -13.43 4.99 3.33
N ALA A 255 -13.25 5.54 2.13
CA ALA A 255 -12.39 6.70 1.89
C ALA A 255 -12.90 7.94 2.65
N THR A 256 -14.22 8.18 2.65
CA THR A 256 -14.84 9.27 3.40
C THR A 256 -14.58 9.15 4.90
N LEU A 257 -14.79 7.97 5.49
CA LEU A 257 -14.56 7.71 6.92
C LEU A 257 -13.07 7.87 7.26
N ALA A 258 -12.20 7.20 6.51
CA ALA A 258 -10.76 7.22 6.76
C ALA A 258 -10.18 8.65 6.70
N THR A 259 -10.69 9.49 5.78
CA THR A 259 -10.23 10.88 5.66
C THR A 259 -10.77 11.75 6.80
N ALA A 260 -12.03 11.56 7.19
CA ALA A 260 -12.65 12.32 8.28
C ALA A 260 -12.00 12.03 9.64
N GLU A 261 -11.59 10.78 9.87
CA GLU A 261 -11.00 10.33 11.13
C GLU A 261 -9.46 10.45 11.15
N ARG A 262 -8.82 10.70 10.01
CA ARG A 262 -7.37 10.61 9.79
C ARG A 262 -6.54 11.30 10.88
N GLU A 263 -6.88 12.53 11.24
CA GLU A 263 -6.06 13.33 12.16
C GLU A 263 -6.06 12.73 13.57
N ALA A 264 -7.25 12.40 14.09
CA ALA A 264 -7.40 11.78 15.39
C ALA A 264 -6.78 10.38 15.44
N GLU A 265 -7.00 9.56 14.39
CA GLU A 265 -6.42 8.23 14.27
C GLU A 265 -4.89 8.27 14.13
N ALA A 266 -4.34 9.22 13.40
CA ALA A 266 -2.89 9.37 13.29
C ALA A 266 -2.25 9.65 14.66
N VAL A 267 -2.80 10.55 15.46
CA VAL A 267 -2.33 10.83 16.82
C VAL A 267 -2.41 9.57 17.69
N ARG A 268 -3.56 8.90 17.69
CA ARG A 268 -3.80 7.69 18.50
C ARG A 268 -2.86 6.54 18.10
N LEU A 269 -2.75 6.26 16.80
CA LEU A 269 -1.93 5.17 16.31
C LEU A 269 -0.42 5.45 16.48
N CYS A 270 0.03 6.70 16.33
CA CYS A 270 1.41 7.07 16.65
C CYS A 270 1.73 6.79 18.12
N ALA A 271 0.86 7.18 19.05
CA ALA A 271 1.06 6.93 20.48
C ALA A 271 1.15 5.42 20.79
N LEU A 272 0.25 4.61 20.24
CA LEU A 272 0.26 3.16 20.40
C LEU A 272 1.50 2.51 19.79
N ARG A 273 1.90 2.92 18.58
CA ARG A 273 3.10 2.43 17.89
C ARG A 273 4.37 2.73 18.69
N ASP A 274 4.50 3.97 19.17
CA ASP A 274 5.70 4.41 19.86
C ASP A 274 5.78 3.78 21.26
N GLU A 275 4.66 3.61 21.97
CA GLU A 275 4.58 2.85 23.21
C GLU A 275 4.97 1.38 22.98
N LEU A 276 4.45 0.74 21.93
CA LEU A 276 4.81 -0.63 21.57
C LEU A 276 6.32 -0.75 21.31
N ALA A 277 6.89 0.15 20.51
CA ALA A 277 8.31 0.18 20.22
C ALA A 277 9.17 0.32 21.49
N ALA A 278 8.78 1.23 22.39
CA ALA A 278 9.49 1.44 23.66
C ALA A 278 9.45 0.20 24.56
N ARG A 279 8.26 -0.41 24.72
CA ARG A 279 8.11 -1.62 25.55
C ARG A 279 8.87 -2.83 24.95
N LEU A 280 8.85 -3.00 23.62
CA LEU A 280 9.57 -4.06 22.95
C LEU A 280 11.08 -3.91 23.12
N ARG A 281 11.63 -2.69 23.01
CA ARG A 281 13.05 -2.42 23.28
C ARG A 281 13.45 -2.73 24.73
N ALA A 282 12.59 -2.39 25.69
CA ALA A 282 12.85 -2.71 27.08
C ALA A 282 12.84 -4.22 27.38
N GLY A 283 11.99 -4.98 26.68
CA GLY A 283 11.81 -6.42 26.91
C GLY A 283 12.69 -7.34 26.06
N VAL A 284 13.22 -6.85 24.92
CA VAL A 284 14.00 -7.64 23.96
C VAL A 284 15.34 -6.95 23.71
N PRO A 285 16.43 -7.47 24.28
CA PRO A 285 17.77 -6.92 24.04
C PRO A 285 18.13 -6.91 22.56
N ASP A 286 18.84 -5.88 22.12
CA ASP A 286 19.36 -5.69 20.75
C ASP A 286 18.29 -5.56 19.65
N LEU A 287 17.02 -5.37 20.01
CA LEU A 287 15.95 -5.11 19.05
C LEU A 287 16.23 -3.82 18.26
N VAL A 288 16.13 -3.92 16.94
CA VAL A 288 16.30 -2.80 16.01
C VAL A 288 14.91 -2.40 15.47
N VAL A 289 14.62 -1.10 15.43
CA VAL A 289 13.46 -0.56 14.75
C VAL A 289 13.90 -0.06 13.36
N ASN A 290 13.31 -0.62 12.30
CA ASN A 290 13.65 -0.27 10.93
C ASN A 290 13.00 1.05 10.53
N GLY A 291 13.69 1.84 9.70
CA GLY A 291 13.20 3.13 9.20
C GLY A 291 13.27 4.26 10.23
N GLU A 292 14.01 4.11 11.33
CA GLU A 292 14.30 5.23 12.25
C GLU A 292 15.13 6.33 11.54
N GLY A 293 14.86 7.57 11.89
CA GLY A 293 15.49 8.73 11.26
C GLY A 293 14.71 9.30 10.06
N SER A 294 13.63 8.62 9.63
CA SER A 294 12.69 9.13 8.63
C SER A 294 11.30 9.39 9.25
N GLU A 295 10.52 10.22 8.55
CA GLU A 295 9.08 10.32 8.83
C GLU A 295 8.42 8.96 8.58
N ARG A 296 7.58 8.51 9.51
CA ARG A 296 6.90 7.21 9.43
C ARG A 296 5.40 7.33 9.59
N ALA A 297 4.68 6.55 8.80
CA ALA A 297 3.23 6.42 8.94
C ALA A 297 2.85 5.96 10.36
N PRO A 298 1.70 6.39 10.87
CA PRO A 298 1.33 6.18 12.27
C PRO A 298 1.10 4.72 12.64
N HIS A 299 0.77 3.88 11.68
CA HIS A 299 0.22 2.53 11.88
C HIS A 299 1.24 1.40 11.67
N ILE A 300 2.46 1.65 11.25
CA ILE A 300 3.45 0.61 10.93
C ILE A 300 4.64 0.70 11.88
N LEU A 301 4.95 -0.42 12.53
CA LEU A 301 6.18 -0.66 13.27
C LEU A 301 6.89 -1.86 12.65
N SER A 302 8.07 -1.62 12.09
CA SER A 302 8.96 -2.68 11.61
C SER A 302 10.09 -2.87 12.60
N ILE A 303 10.30 -4.09 13.04
CA ILE A 303 11.38 -4.44 13.97
C ILE A 303 12.20 -5.58 13.39
N ALA A 304 13.49 -5.63 13.74
CA ALA A 304 14.35 -6.77 13.48
C ALA A 304 14.95 -7.29 14.79
N VAL A 305 14.93 -8.61 14.97
CA VAL A 305 15.39 -9.29 16.18
C VAL A 305 16.64 -10.09 15.84
N PRO A 306 17.84 -9.65 16.26
CA PRO A 306 19.09 -10.38 15.99
C PRO A 306 19.06 -11.81 16.55
N GLY A 307 19.53 -12.76 15.76
CA GLY A 307 19.60 -14.17 16.13
C GLY A 307 18.24 -14.88 16.21
N ALA A 308 17.20 -14.30 15.59
CA ALA A 308 15.89 -14.91 15.44
C ALA A 308 15.53 -15.02 13.93
N ASP A 309 14.66 -15.97 13.63
CA ASP A 309 14.07 -16.18 12.31
C ASP A 309 12.63 -15.67 12.32
N SER A 310 12.23 -14.91 11.28
CA SER A 310 10.92 -14.27 11.23
C SER A 310 9.76 -15.25 11.16
N GLU A 311 9.90 -16.39 10.45
CA GLU A 311 8.83 -17.39 10.36
C GLU A 311 8.61 -18.04 11.72
N ALA A 312 9.70 -18.39 12.43
CA ALA A 312 9.62 -18.93 13.77
C ALA A 312 9.02 -17.92 14.76
N LEU A 313 9.40 -16.62 14.65
CA LEU A 313 8.80 -15.56 15.45
C LEU A 313 7.29 -15.48 15.21
N LEU A 314 6.85 -15.41 13.94
CA LEU A 314 5.44 -15.30 13.57
C LEU A 314 4.63 -16.51 14.02
N MET A 315 5.16 -17.73 13.84
CA MET A 315 4.49 -18.95 14.30
C MET A 315 4.29 -18.94 15.82
N HIS A 316 5.31 -18.54 16.60
CA HIS A 316 5.19 -18.51 18.05
C HIS A 316 4.35 -17.34 18.57
N LEU A 317 4.29 -16.21 17.83
CA LEU A 317 3.36 -15.11 18.11
C LEU A 317 1.92 -15.55 17.88
N ASP A 318 1.65 -16.22 16.76
CA ASP A 318 0.30 -16.75 16.45
C ASP A 318 -0.17 -17.74 17.51
N LEU A 319 0.69 -18.67 17.95
CA LEU A 319 0.41 -19.58 19.06
C LEU A 319 0.16 -18.86 20.40
N ALA A 320 0.71 -17.65 20.57
CA ALA A 320 0.45 -16.77 21.72
C ALA A 320 -0.78 -15.85 21.52
N GLY A 321 -1.48 -15.99 20.40
CA GLY A 321 -2.68 -15.21 20.06
C GLY A 321 -2.37 -13.83 19.49
N VAL A 322 -1.21 -13.62 18.84
CA VAL A 322 -0.81 -12.36 18.19
C VAL A 322 -0.56 -12.60 16.70
N ALA A 323 -1.38 -12.01 15.84
CA ALA A 323 -1.20 -12.02 14.39
C ALA A 323 -0.32 -10.83 13.94
N ALA A 324 0.77 -11.14 13.24
CA ALA A 324 1.72 -10.18 12.68
C ALA A 324 2.24 -10.68 11.31
N SER A 325 3.14 -9.94 10.65
CA SER A 325 3.67 -10.30 9.33
C SER A 325 5.20 -10.10 9.26
N SER A 326 5.88 -10.82 8.37
CA SER A 326 7.29 -10.56 8.04
C SER A 326 7.48 -9.39 7.06
N GLY A 327 6.38 -8.79 6.56
CA GLY A 327 6.46 -7.79 5.49
C GLY A 327 6.65 -8.40 4.10
N SER A 328 7.47 -9.42 3.95
CA SER A 328 7.64 -10.19 2.71
C SER A 328 6.60 -11.32 2.63
N ALA A 329 5.84 -11.40 1.53
CA ALA A 329 4.99 -12.56 1.26
C ALA A 329 5.90 -13.78 1.01
N CYS A 330 5.74 -14.85 1.84
CA CYS A 330 6.42 -16.12 1.63
C CYS A 330 6.11 -16.66 0.23
N SER A 331 7.09 -16.69 -0.65
CA SER A 331 7.03 -17.42 -1.91
C SER A 331 7.87 -18.68 -1.77
N THR A 332 7.18 -19.83 -1.77
CA THR A 332 7.77 -21.17 -2.01
C THR A 332 9.06 -21.52 -1.24
N GLY A 333 8.96 -21.81 0.04
CA GLY A 333 9.86 -22.80 0.67
C GLY A 333 11.27 -22.38 1.09
N ALA A 334 11.75 -21.19 0.74
CA ALA A 334 13.00 -20.63 1.25
C ALA A 334 12.74 -19.27 1.91
N VAL A 335 13.24 -19.08 3.14
CA VAL A 335 13.16 -17.79 3.83
C VAL A 335 14.12 -16.81 3.15
N GLU A 336 13.56 -15.91 2.35
CA GLU A 336 14.32 -14.80 1.78
C GLU A 336 14.11 -13.54 2.60
N PRO A 337 15.15 -12.73 2.84
CA PRO A 337 14.99 -11.46 3.51
C PRO A 337 14.15 -10.52 2.68
N SER A 338 13.44 -9.59 3.33
CA SER A 338 12.71 -8.53 2.65
C SER A 338 13.61 -7.75 1.69
N HIS A 339 13.19 -7.59 0.43
CA HIS A 339 13.89 -6.77 -0.55
C HIS A 339 14.00 -5.30 -0.09
N VAL A 340 13.00 -4.82 0.67
CA VAL A 340 12.98 -3.46 1.26
C VAL A 340 14.14 -3.31 2.23
N LEU A 341 14.30 -4.23 3.18
CA LEU A 341 15.35 -4.16 4.19
C LEU A 341 16.74 -4.35 3.59
N VAL A 342 16.86 -5.22 2.57
CA VAL A 342 18.11 -5.40 1.81
C VAL A 342 18.45 -4.11 1.05
N ALA A 343 17.48 -3.47 0.39
CA ALA A 343 17.69 -2.20 -0.31
C ALA A 343 18.11 -1.06 0.64
N MET A 344 17.62 -1.08 1.89
CA MET A 344 18.03 -0.18 2.97
C MET A 344 19.41 -0.49 3.55
N GLY A 345 20.09 -1.55 3.08
CA GLY A 345 21.43 -1.92 3.53
C GLY A 345 21.47 -2.70 4.84
N LEU A 346 20.35 -3.27 5.33
CA LEU A 346 20.38 -4.12 6.52
C LEU A 346 21.16 -5.40 6.23
N PRO A 347 22.03 -5.85 7.16
CA PRO A 347 22.68 -7.15 7.06
C PRO A 347 21.65 -8.26 6.88
N ARG A 348 21.94 -9.22 5.99
CA ARG A 348 21.02 -10.33 5.66
C ARG A 348 20.49 -11.05 6.90
N GLU A 349 21.37 -11.34 7.87
CA GLU A 349 21.01 -12.03 9.10
C GLU A 349 20.00 -11.24 9.95
N LEU A 350 20.13 -9.92 9.98
CA LEU A 350 19.20 -9.05 10.69
C LEU A 350 17.87 -8.93 9.93
N ALA A 351 17.91 -8.83 8.61
CA ALA A 351 16.71 -8.75 7.77
C ALA A 351 15.86 -10.04 7.83
N LEU A 352 16.48 -11.21 8.05
CA LEU A 352 15.80 -12.49 8.24
C LEU A 352 15.01 -12.56 9.56
N GLY A 353 15.41 -11.80 10.58
CA GLY A 353 14.71 -11.69 11.88
C GLY A 353 13.69 -10.55 11.92
N ALA A 354 13.33 -9.98 10.78
CA ALA A 354 12.45 -8.81 10.76
C ALA A 354 10.97 -9.19 10.69
N ILE A 355 10.15 -8.51 11.50
CA ILE A 355 8.70 -8.61 11.49
C ILE A 355 8.08 -7.21 11.45
N ARG A 356 6.89 -7.13 10.88
CA ARG A 356 6.06 -5.94 10.86
C ARG A 356 4.86 -6.13 11.78
N LEU A 357 4.65 -5.14 12.65
CA LEU A 357 3.47 -4.99 13.50
C LEU A 357 2.71 -3.77 12.98
N SER A 358 1.50 -3.97 12.48
CA SER A 358 0.71 -2.87 11.94
C SER A 358 -0.65 -2.74 12.62
N LEU A 359 -0.87 -1.58 13.19
CA LEU A 359 -2.04 -1.22 13.96
C LEU A 359 -3.18 -0.74 13.05
N GLY A 360 -4.41 -0.76 13.56
CA GLY A 360 -5.59 -0.31 12.85
C GLY A 360 -6.61 0.35 13.75
N HIS A 361 -7.80 0.57 13.18
CA HIS A 361 -8.91 1.24 13.87
C HIS A 361 -9.26 0.57 15.22
N ASP A 362 -9.25 -0.75 15.28
CA ASP A 362 -9.64 -1.52 16.46
C ASP A 362 -8.47 -1.80 17.43
N SER A 363 -7.25 -1.36 17.10
CA SER A 363 -6.08 -1.55 17.96
C SER A 363 -6.17 -0.71 19.23
N SER A 364 -5.82 -1.31 20.37
CA SER A 364 -5.99 -0.74 21.72
C SER A 364 -4.69 -0.76 22.53
N PRO A 365 -4.63 -0.02 23.68
CA PRO A 365 -3.52 -0.13 24.63
C PRO A 365 -3.37 -1.53 25.22
N ASP A 366 -4.46 -2.30 25.35
CA ASP A 366 -4.42 -3.66 25.85
C ASP A 366 -3.72 -4.61 24.86
N ASP A 367 -3.89 -4.38 23.54
CA ASP A 367 -3.16 -5.11 22.51
C ASP A 367 -1.65 -4.83 22.61
N VAL A 368 -1.27 -3.56 22.79
CA VAL A 368 0.13 -3.17 22.99
C VAL A 368 0.71 -3.84 24.25
N ALA A 369 -0.01 -3.81 25.37
CA ALA A 369 0.41 -4.47 26.59
C ALA A 369 0.60 -5.98 26.39
N ARG A 370 -0.35 -6.63 25.73
CA ARG A 370 -0.31 -8.08 25.47
C ARG A 370 0.89 -8.48 24.61
N VAL A 371 1.15 -7.74 23.52
CA VAL A 371 2.30 -8.01 22.65
C VAL A 371 3.61 -7.79 23.40
N ALA A 372 3.74 -6.73 24.19
CA ALA A 372 4.92 -6.47 25.00
C ALA A 372 5.17 -7.55 26.08
N GLU A 373 4.11 -8.14 26.63
CA GLU A 373 4.19 -9.24 27.58
C GLU A 373 4.72 -10.54 26.95
N VAL A 374 4.22 -10.90 25.75
CA VAL A 374 4.53 -12.21 25.14
C VAL A 374 5.85 -12.21 24.36
N MET A 375 6.23 -11.08 23.76
CA MET A 375 7.37 -10.98 22.85
C MET A 375 8.70 -11.46 23.46
N PRO A 376 9.10 -11.09 24.69
CA PRO A 376 10.36 -11.55 25.25
C PRO A 376 10.48 -13.08 25.36
N ALA A 377 9.41 -13.75 25.77
CA ALA A 377 9.37 -15.21 25.88
C ALA A 377 9.43 -15.89 24.51
N VAL A 378 8.72 -15.33 23.49
CA VAL A 378 8.77 -15.81 22.11
C VAL A 378 10.19 -15.68 21.56
N VAL A 379 10.82 -14.51 21.69
CA VAL A 379 12.19 -14.27 21.21
C VAL A 379 13.19 -15.22 21.88
N ALA A 380 13.12 -15.38 23.20
CA ALA A 380 14.00 -16.28 23.93
C ALA A 380 13.86 -17.74 23.45
N LYS A 381 12.64 -18.18 23.18
CA LYS A 381 12.36 -19.51 22.64
C LYS A 381 12.93 -19.70 21.23
N VAL A 382 12.72 -18.74 20.32
CA VAL A 382 13.21 -18.79 18.94
C VAL A 382 14.74 -18.79 18.90
N ARG A 383 15.40 -17.90 19.67
CA ARG A 383 16.87 -17.88 19.80
C ARG A 383 17.45 -19.19 20.33
N LYS A 384 16.77 -19.83 21.30
CA LYS A 384 17.19 -21.15 21.81
C LYS A 384 17.11 -22.23 20.73
N LEU A 385 16.05 -22.25 19.93
CA LEU A 385 15.88 -23.19 18.83
C LEU A 385 16.95 -22.98 17.75
N ALA A 386 17.25 -21.74 17.35
CA ALA A 386 18.30 -21.40 16.39
C ALA A 386 19.70 -21.85 16.92
N GLY A 387 20.00 -21.63 18.20
CA GLY A 387 21.25 -22.06 18.82
C GLY A 387 21.42 -23.59 18.93
N VAL A 388 20.34 -24.37 18.94
CA VAL A 388 20.35 -25.82 18.88
C VAL A 388 20.61 -26.32 17.46
N LEU A 389 19.98 -25.73 16.46
CA LEU A 389 20.12 -26.08 15.04
C LEU A 389 21.49 -25.69 14.45
N GLY A 390 22.12 -24.63 14.96
CA GLY A 390 23.46 -24.19 14.53
C GLY A 390 24.62 -25.00 15.14
N ARG A 391 24.36 -26.04 15.94
CA ARG A 391 25.35 -26.94 16.55
C ARG A 391 25.36 -28.35 15.94
N VAL A 392 24.59 -28.60 14.90
CA VAL A 392 24.56 -29.81 14.07
C VAL A 392 25.15 -29.48 12.66
#